data_dc7fde3cfa379f30c9e6c41dd5ba7cdb
#
_entry.id   dc7fde3cfa379f30c9e6c41dd5ba7cdb
#
_cell.length_a   1.000
_cell.length_b   1.000
_cell.length_c   1.000
_cell.angle_alpha   90.00
_cell.angle_beta   90.00
_cell.angle_gamma   90.00
#
_symmetry.space_group_name_H-M   'P 1'
#
loop_
_entity.id
_entity.type
_entity.pdbx_description
1 polymer ?
#
loop_
_entity_poly.entity_id
_entity_poly.type
_entity_poly.pdbx_seq_one_letter_code
_entity_poly.pdbx_strand_id
1 'polypeptide(L)'
;MNRPTIIDFVEHYTAKYADHVFLREKVNDEWTATTYTQTREQAHLIGAGLMALGLKKGERVALLSQGRNLWVTGELGILYAGAVNVPLSIKLEEASDLLFRIQHSDAVMIMTSEQQLPKIRKILPQCPNVRQVIVFDTLEKYEDRETGIDEVIRLGREQLQKDHKAFEQRYKSVQPDDYANISYTSGTTADPKGILLTHRNYTANVEQARSVVGIDVDDVMLIILPLDHCFAHVAGFYTMMSYGGSIATVPVGKTAMATLRNIPIAIRETQPAVMLSVPALARNFRKNIESGIKAKGPKVEKLYNIALRNAIAYNKEYWNRGGWQCWRYPLVKLFDRLIFKAVRQGFGGKMKFFVGGGALLDIELQRYFCAVGMPMFQGYGLSEATPIICSNAGGAAIFGSSGRIVANEEVKICDSEGNIVPDGERGEIVVRGENVMAGYWKNPEATEKTIIDGWLHTGDMGYVTKKHPGFLWVVGRFKSLLISADGEKYSPEGFEDSLTDGSPYVEQCILHNNQNPYTIALIVPNKDTLRDYCKQQGVDPNTEAGQRLMLDKIQAEVDAYKPGGKHAGVFPEAWLPKALAVLPEAFTEQNHLVNSTMKVVRGKVETYFADRIDYAYTQEGKALHNPKNMEAVL
;
A
#
# COMPACT_ATOMS: atom_id res chain seq x y z
N MET A 1 16.74 25.74 11.26
CA MET A 1 17.05 24.79 12.34
C MET A 1 17.66 23.55 11.70
N ASN A 2 18.65 22.94 12.33
CA ASN A 2 19.19 21.68 11.80
C ASN A 2 18.13 20.58 12.01
N ARG A 3 17.71 19.88 10.95
CA ARG A 3 16.71 18.81 11.03
C ARG A 3 17.31 17.64 11.82
N PRO A 4 16.56 16.96 12.73
CA PRO A 4 17.06 15.78 13.44
C PRO A 4 17.27 14.61 12.48
N THR A 5 18.21 13.72 12.81
CA THR A 5 18.33 12.41 12.18
C THR A 5 17.24 11.47 12.69
N ILE A 6 17.06 10.30 12.03
CA ILE A 6 16.19 9.24 12.58
C ILE A 6 16.69 8.80 13.96
N ILE A 7 18.00 8.79 14.18
CA ILE A 7 18.59 8.39 15.45
C ILE A 7 18.21 9.39 16.55
N ASP A 8 18.36 10.71 16.31
CA ASP A 8 17.91 11.75 17.24
C ASP A 8 16.42 11.64 17.55
N PHE A 9 15.63 11.29 16.54
CA PHE A 9 14.20 11.07 16.65
C PHE A 9 13.90 9.87 17.58
N VAL A 10 14.57 8.74 17.40
CA VAL A 10 14.43 7.54 18.25
C VAL A 10 14.84 7.85 19.68
N GLU A 11 15.99 8.52 19.88
CA GLU A 11 16.46 8.93 21.22
C GLU A 11 15.44 9.84 21.92
N HIS A 12 14.92 10.85 21.19
CA HIS A 12 13.94 11.79 21.73
C HIS A 12 12.65 11.09 22.19
N TYR A 13 12.06 10.25 21.33
CA TYR A 13 10.78 9.61 21.63
C TYR A 13 10.92 8.45 22.62
N THR A 14 12.07 7.78 22.66
CA THR A 14 12.38 6.81 23.72
C THR A 14 12.48 7.50 25.07
N ALA A 15 13.16 8.64 25.17
CA ALA A 15 13.22 9.38 26.43
C ALA A 15 11.82 9.88 26.87
N LYS A 16 10.97 10.26 25.94
CA LYS A 16 9.61 10.76 26.21
C LYS A 16 8.63 9.68 26.63
N TYR A 17 8.74 8.47 26.05
CA TYR A 17 7.77 7.38 26.20
C TYR A 17 8.42 6.09 26.74
N ALA A 18 9.46 6.21 27.55
CA ALA A 18 10.37 5.13 27.96
C ALA A 18 9.70 3.82 28.33
N ASP A 19 8.67 3.87 29.18
CA ASP A 19 7.99 2.71 29.75
C ASP A 19 6.74 2.28 28.95
N HIS A 20 6.34 3.07 27.92
CA HIS A 20 5.24 2.69 27.06
C HIS A 20 5.64 1.53 26.16
N VAL A 21 4.66 0.70 25.80
CA VAL A 21 4.86 -0.41 24.86
C VAL A 21 4.98 0.15 23.45
N PHE A 22 6.06 -0.21 22.75
CA PHE A 22 6.24 0.16 21.34
C PHE A 22 5.98 -1.00 20.40
N LEU A 23 6.57 -2.18 20.65
CA LEU A 23 6.46 -3.33 19.76
C LEU A 23 5.64 -4.44 20.40
N ARG A 24 4.80 -5.09 19.59
CA ARG A 24 4.01 -6.25 19.96
C ARG A 24 4.17 -7.33 18.89
N GLU A 25 4.52 -8.54 19.33
CA GLU A 25 4.68 -9.69 18.45
C GLU A 25 4.10 -10.93 19.14
N LYS A 26 3.48 -11.81 18.36
CA LYS A 26 2.94 -13.08 18.87
C LYS A 26 4.01 -14.16 18.77
N VAL A 27 4.50 -14.61 19.93
CA VAL A 27 5.50 -15.67 20.07
C VAL A 27 4.87 -16.83 20.83
N ASN A 28 4.93 -18.04 20.30
CA ASN A 28 4.31 -19.24 20.90
C ASN A 28 2.83 -19.03 21.29
N ASP A 29 2.07 -18.43 20.38
CA ASP A 29 0.64 -18.08 20.56
C ASP A 29 0.32 -17.04 21.65
N GLU A 30 1.32 -16.42 22.28
CA GLU A 30 1.16 -15.33 23.24
C GLU A 30 1.70 -14.01 22.70
N TRP A 31 0.97 -12.91 22.96
CA TRP A 31 1.43 -11.56 22.61
C TRP A 31 2.48 -11.09 23.60
N THR A 32 3.68 -10.88 23.11
CA THR A 32 4.78 -10.23 23.84
C THR A 32 4.76 -8.73 23.59
N ALA A 33 5.22 -7.97 24.57
CA ALA A 33 5.30 -6.52 24.50
C ALA A 33 6.72 -6.05 24.82
N THR A 34 7.25 -5.12 24.01
CA THR A 34 8.57 -4.53 24.17
C THR A 34 8.41 -3.02 24.31
N THR A 35 8.98 -2.42 25.35
CA THR A 35 8.88 -0.99 25.59
C THR A 35 9.79 -0.18 24.63
N TYR A 36 9.62 1.13 24.61
CA TYR A 36 10.51 2.03 23.86
C TYR A 36 11.96 1.88 24.32
N THR A 37 12.20 1.85 25.64
CA THR A 37 13.54 1.64 26.22
C THR A 37 14.14 0.32 25.78
N GLN A 38 13.39 -0.79 25.90
CA GLN A 38 13.87 -2.11 25.50
C GLN A 38 14.15 -2.20 23.99
N THR A 39 13.31 -1.56 23.17
CA THR A 39 13.52 -1.50 21.71
C THR A 39 14.83 -0.77 21.38
N ARG A 40 15.07 0.38 22.01
CA ARG A 40 16.32 1.13 21.86
C ARG A 40 17.54 0.33 22.32
N GLU A 41 17.48 -0.28 23.48
CA GLU A 41 18.56 -1.11 24.01
C GLU A 41 18.92 -2.25 23.07
N GLN A 42 17.91 -2.95 22.56
CA GLN A 42 18.11 -4.03 21.57
C GLN A 42 18.74 -3.49 20.28
N ALA A 43 18.26 -2.34 19.78
CA ALA A 43 18.83 -1.70 18.59
C ALA A 43 20.30 -1.27 18.82
N HIS A 44 20.66 -0.77 20.01
CA HIS A 44 22.05 -0.46 20.38
C HIS A 44 22.93 -1.71 20.36
N LEU A 45 22.47 -2.82 20.95
CA LEU A 45 23.20 -4.09 20.95
C LEU A 45 23.43 -4.60 19.54
N ILE A 46 22.39 -4.55 18.68
CA ILE A 46 22.51 -4.95 17.27
C ILE A 46 23.48 -4.03 16.54
N GLY A 47 23.36 -2.71 16.67
CA GLY A 47 24.23 -1.74 16.01
C GLY A 47 25.70 -1.89 16.40
N ALA A 48 25.98 -2.03 17.69
CA ALA A 48 27.32 -2.28 18.20
C ALA A 48 27.86 -3.64 17.73
N GLY A 49 27.02 -4.67 17.66
CA GLY A 49 27.39 -5.99 17.13
C GLY A 49 27.74 -5.96 15.64
N LEU A 50 26.96 -5.22 14.84
CA LEU A 50 27.26 -5.01 13.42
C LEU A 50 28.61 -4.28 13.23
N MET A 51 28.90 -3.28 14.09
CA MET A 51 30.22 -2.62 14.10
C MET A 51 31.33 -3.59 14.48
N ALA A 52 31.13 -4.47 15.46
CA ALA A 52 32.10 -5.52 15.84
C ALA A 52 32.36 -6.50 14.69
N LEU A 53 31.36 -6.78 13.86
CA LEU A 53 31.49 -7.55 12.62
C LEU A 53 32.13 -6.75 11.47
N GLY A 54 32.57 -5.53 11.72
CA GLY A 54 33.29 -4.68 10.77
C GLY A 54 32.43 -3.83 9.85
N LEU A 55 31.15 -3.60 10.18
CA LEU A 55 30.29 -2.69 9.42
C LEU A 55 30.79 -1.24 9.58
N LYS A 56 30.96 -0.56 8.45
CA LYS A 56 31.44 0.83 8.39
C LYS A 56 30.30 1.80 8.15
N LYS A 57 30.48 3.07 8.54
CA LYS A 57 29.53 4.14 8.21
C LYS A 57 29.29 4.23 6.71
N GLY A 58 28.03 4.37 6.30
CA GLY A 58 27.61 4.49 4.91
C GLY A 58 27.60 3.18 4.12
N GLU A 59 28.03 2.03 4.68
CA GLU A 59 27.85 0.74 4.06
C GLU A 59 26.37 0.31 4.09
N ARG A 60 25.98 -0.58 3.18
CA ARG A 60 24.58 -1.02 3.01
C ARG A 60 24.39 -2.39 3.59
N VAL A 61 23.28 -2.55 4.31
CA VAL A 61 22.83 -3.83 4.86
C VAL A 61 21.47 -4.14 4.28
N ALA A 62 21.33 -5.25 3.58
CA ALA A 62 20.05 -5.72 3.07
C ALA A 62 19.24 -6.36 4.20
N LEU A 63 17.95 -6.04 4.27
CA LEU A 63 17.03 -6.56 5.28
C LEU A 63 15.88 -7.30 4.59
N LEU A 64 15.89 -8.63 4.65
CA LEU A 64 14.91 -9.51 4.01
C LEU A 64 14.21 -10.38 5.07
N SER A 65 13.10 -9.91 5.61
CA SER A 65 12.31 -10.64 6.59
C SER A 65 10.86 -10.19 6.59
N GLN A 66 9.99 -11.05 7.09
CA GLN A 66 8.63 -10.70 7.43
C GLN A 66 8.62 -9.62 8.51
N GLY A 67 7.49 -8.87 8.59
CA GLY A 67 7.29 -7.90 9.66
C GLY A 67 7.28 -8.59 11.03
N ARG A 68 8.25 -8.23 11.88
CA ARG A 68 8.46 -8.75 13.24
C ARG A 68 9.27 -7.74 14.06
N ASN A 69 9.33 -7.91 15.38
CA ASN A 69 10.08 -7.00 16.24
C ASN A 69 11.55 -6.89 15.83
N LEU A 70 12.18 -8.02 15.44
CA LEU A 70 13.58 -8.04 14.96
C LEU A 70 13.77 -7.31 13.62
N TRP A 71 12.73 -7.16 12.80
CA TRP A 71 12.80 -6.32 11.60
C TRP A 71 13.02 -4.86 12.00
N VAL A 72 12.24 -4.38 12.99
CA VAL A 72 12.32 -2.99 13.48
C VAL A 72 13.63 -2.72 14.20
N THR A 73 14.00 -3.57 15.17
CA THR A 73 15.24 -3.38 15.95
C THR A 73 16.49 -3.63 15.10
N GLY A 74 16.39 -4.49 14.08
CA GLY A 74 17.44 -4.71 13.09
C GLY A 74 17.70 -3.47 12.24
N GLU A 75 16.64 -2.86 11.69
CA GLU A 75 16.77 -1.59 10.97
C GLU A 75 17.37 -0.49 11.85
N LEU A 76 16.81 -0.29 13.03
CA LEU A 76 17.36 0.71 13.97
C LEU A 76 18.83 0.43 14.30
N GLY A 77 19.22 -0.84 14.48
CA GLY A 77 20.61 -1.25 14.67
C GLY A 77 21.50 -0.89 13.49
N ILE A 78 21.03 -1.08 12.26
CA ILE A 78 21.74 -0.65 11.03
C ILE A 78 21.98 0.87 11.06
N LEU A 79 20.94 1.64 11.38
CA LEU A 79 21.03 3.10 11.44
C LEU A 79 21.94 3.58 12.58
N TYR A 80 21.89 2.96 13.77
CA TYR A 80 22.81 3.26 14.87
C TYR A 80 24.27 2.93 14.54
N ALA A 81 24.52 1.93 13.71
CA ALA A 81 25.87 1.66 13.17
C ALA A 81 26.31 2.71 12.12
N GLY A 82 25.44 3.67 11.78
CA GLY A 82 25.68 4.69 10.75
C GLY A 82 25.64 4.13 9.33
N ALA A 83 25.01 2.98 9.13
CA ALA A 83 24.89 2.30 7.85
C ALA A 83 23.53 2.58 7.19
N VAL A 84 23.36 2.14 5.95
CA VAL A 84 22.16 2.35 5.14
C VAL A 84 21.36 1.06 5.08
N ASN A 85 20.08 1.11 5.44
CA ASN A 85 19.16 0.00 5.31
C ASN A 85 18.73 -0.20 3.85
N VAL A 86 18.66 -1.45 3.40
CA VAL A 86 18.11 -1.85 2.09
C VAL A 86 16.99 -2.86 2.33
N PRO A 87 15.77 -2.39 2.63
CA PRO A 87 14.66 -3.29 2.90
C PRO A 87 14.21 -3.96 1.60
N LEU A 88 14.07 -5.29 1.66
CA LEU A 88 13.71 -6.12 0.52
C LEU A 88 12.40 -6.86 0.77
N SER A 89 11.57 -6.96 -0.25
CA SER A 89 10.30 -7.66 -0.16
C SER A 89 10.50 -9.17 -0.09
N ILE A 90 9.83 -9.82 0.87
CA ILE A 90 9.79 -11.29 0.97
C ILE A 90 9.08 -11.96 -0.21
N LYS A 91 8.36 -11.17 -1.02
CA LYS A 91 7.67 -11.62 -2.22
C LYS A 91 8.57 -11.71 -3.46
N LEU A 92 9.85 -11.40 -3.33
CA LEU A 92 10.85 -11.63 -4.39
C LEU A 92 11.12 -13.14 -4.47
N GLU A 93 10.46 -13.83 -5.40
CA GLU A 93 10.62 -15.27 -5.62
C GLU A 93 11.72 -15.59 -6.63
N GLU A 94 11.92 -14.71 -7.63
CA GLU A 94 12.96 -14.89 -8.63
C GLU A 94 14.34 -14.56 -8.06
N ALA A 95 15.25 -15.53 -8.18
CA ALA A 95 16.62 -15.36 -7.69
C ALA A 95 17.36 -14.21 -8.38
N SER A 96 17.09 -13.95 -9.66
CA SER A 96 17.65 -12.85 -10.44
C SER A 96 17.25 -11.48 -9.86
N ASP A 97 15.99 -11.34 -9.45
CA ASP A 97 15.47 -10.10 -8.89
C ASP A 97 16.10 -9.76 -7.53
N LEU A 98 16.29 -10.78 -6.70
CA LEU A 98 16.94 -10.62 -5.40
C LEU A 98 18.45 -10.36 -5.60
N LEU A 99 19.11 -11.12 -6.48
CA LEU A 99 20.53 -10.96 -6.82
C LEU A 99 20.81 -9.54 -7.33
N PHE A 100 19.98 -9.03 -8.26
CA PHE A 100 20.12 -7.69 -8.78
C PHE A 100 20.12 -6.65 -7.65
N ARG A 101 19.17 -6.70 -6.73
CA ARG A 101 19.04 -5.70 -5.66
C ARG A 101 20.22 -5.76 -4.68
N ILE A 102 20.69 -6.95 -4.33
CA ILE A 102 21.87 -7.12 -3.46
C ILE A 102 23.12 -6.56 -4.12
N GLN A 103 23.37 -6.88 -5.39
CA GLN A 103 24.53 -6.40 -6.13
C GLN A 103 24.42 -4.90 -6.44
N HIS A 104 23.28 -4.44 -6.92
CA HIS A 104 23.06 -3.04 -7.29
C HIS A 104 23.18 -2.09 -6.09
N SER A 105 22.68 -2.51 -4.91
CA SER A 105 22.80 -1.72 -3.68
C SER A 105 24.21 -1.72 -3.08
N ASP A 106 25.15 -2.54 -3.58
CA ASP A 106 26.44 -2.84 -2.96
C ASP A 106 26.30 -3.28 -1.50
N ALA A 107 25.30 -4.08 -1.17
CA ALA A 107 25.11 -4.58 0.19
C ALA A 107 26.30 -5.43 0.63
N VAL A 108 26.82 -5.17 1.83
CA VAL A 108 27.98 -5.88 2.40
C VAL A 108 27.58 -6.87 3.48
N MET A 109 26.38 -6.74 4.02
CA MET A 109 25.76 -7.67 4.96
C MET A 109 24.30 -7.87 4.59
N ILE A 110 23.73 -9.01 5.01
CA ILE A 110 22.32 -9.32 4.85
C ILE A 110 21.77 -9.74 6.20
N MET A 111 20.64 -9.15 6.62
CA MET A 111 19.86 -9.60 7.77
C MET A 111 18.59 -10.29 7.24
N THR A 112 18.32 -11.51 7.70
CA THR A 112 17.24 -12.31 7.13
C THR A 112 16.56 -13.20 8.18
N SER A 113 15.31 -13.61 7.92
CA SER A 113 14.66 -14.68 8.68
C SER A 113 15.03 -16.05 8.14
N GLU A 114 14.91 -17.09 8.98
CA GLU A 114 15.08 -18.49 8.56
C GLU A 114 14.26 -18.84 7.32
N GLN A 115 13.01 -18.37 7.27
CA GLN A 115 12.08 -18.63 6.15
C GLN A 115 12.61 -18.08 4.80
N GLN A 116 13.37 -16.97 4.81
CA GLN A 116 13.92 -16.35 3.60
C GLN A 116 15.37 -16.80 3.31
N LEU A 117 16.04 -17.44 4.27
CA LEU A 117 17.43 -17.86 4.16
C LEU A 117 17.73 -18.75 2.94
N PRO A 118 16.85 -19.70 2.53
CA PRO A 118 17.08 -20.49 1.32
C PRO A 118 17.24 -19.67 0.04
N LYS A 119 16.53 -18.54 -0.06
CA LYS A 119 16.66 -17.60 -1.20
C LYS A 119 18.04 -16.93 -1.19
N ILE A 120 18.54 -16.56 0.00
CA ILE A 120 19.86 -15.94 0.17
C ILE A 120 20.97 -16.96 -0.15
N ARG A 121 20.90 -18.17 0.39
CA ARG A 121 21.89 -19.24 0.11
C ARG A 121 22.04 -19.51 -1.38
N LYS A 122 20.94 -19.48 -2.13
CA LYS A 122 20.94 -19.70 -3.59
C LYS A 122 21.75 -18.64 -4.37
N ILE A 123 21.72 -17.38 -3.94
CA ILE A 123 22.39 -16.27 -4.64
C ILE A 123 23.74 -15.89 -4.04
N LEU A 124 24.02 -16.27 -2.78
CA LEU A 124 25.18 -15.85 -2.02
C LEU A 124 26.53 -16.14 -2.72
N PRO A 125 26.71 -17.27 -3.46
CA PRO A 125 27.93 -17.50 -4.24
C PRO A 125 28.21 -16.43 -5.30
N GLN A 126 27.16 -15.74 -5.78
CA GLN A 126 27.26 -14.67 -6.77
C GLN A 126 27.37 -13.27 -6.12
N CYS A 127 27.42 -13.19 -4.79
CA CYS A 127 27.52 -11.95 -4.03
C CYS A 127 28.85 -11.87 -3.27
N PRO A 128 30.00 -11.69 -3.93
CA PRO A 128 31.32 -11.69 -3.28
C PRO A 128 31.50 -10.55 -2.27
N ASN A 129 30.79 -9.44 -2.43
CA ASN A 129 30.86 -8.29 -1.53
C ASN A 129 30.13 -8.54 -0.20
N VAL A 130 29.22 -9.50 -0.14
CA VAL A 130 28.50 -9.85 1.10
C VAL A 130 29.42 -10.63 2.02
N ARG A 131 29.83 -10.00 3.10
CA ARG A 131 30.78 -10.57 4.08
C ARG A 131 30.07 -11.42 5.13
N GLN A 132 28.84 -11.06 5.49
CA GLN A 132 28.10 -11.68 6.59
C GLN A 132 26.60 -11.76 6.28
N VAL A 133 25.99 -12.88 6.65
CA VAL A 133 24.53 -13.08 6.67
C VAL A 133 24.10 -13.29 8.13
N ILE A 134 23.26 -12.42 8.65
CA ILE A 134 22.72 -12.47 10.00
C ILE A 134 21.32 -13.08 9.95
N VAL A 135 21.12 -14.19 10.64
CA VAL A 135 19.84 -14.90 10.69
C VAL A 135 19.11 -14.53 11.99
N PHE A 136 17.87 -14.06 11.88
CA PHE A 136 17.07 -13.65 13.03
C PHE A 136 16.61 -14.82 13.91
N ASP A 137 16.53 -15.99 13.35
CA ASP A 137 16.05 -17.19 14.01
C ASP A 137 17.25 -18.08 14.41
N THR A 138 17.13 -18.82 15.51
CA THR A 138 18.18 -19.73 15.98
C THR A 138 18.18 -20.99 15.12
N LEU A 139 19.29 -21.28 14.45
CA LEU A 139 19.46 -22.46 13.62
C LEU A 139 20.27 -23.54 14.34
N GLU A 140 20.02 -24.81 14.02
CA GLU A 140 20.86 -25.93 14.47
C GLU A 140 22.28 -25.85 13.89
N LYS A 141 22.43 -25.32 12.66
CA LYS A 141 23.70 -25.18 11.96
C LYS A 141 23.71 -23.95 11.08
N TYR A 142 24.78 -23.17 11.17
CA TYR A 142 25.09 -22.05 10.28
C TYR A 142 26.10 -22.49 9.22
N GLU A 143 25.92 -21.97 8.00
CA GLU A 143 26.86 -22.15 6.89
C GLU A 143 27.95 -21.07 6.90
N ASP A 144 28.88 -21.14 5.92
CA ASP A 144 29.91 -20.10 5.78
C ASP A 144 29.28 -18.71 5.63
N ARG A 145 29.87 -17.70 6.27
CA ARG A 145 29.39 -16.32 6.35
C ARG A 145 28.05 -16.14 7.07
N GLU A 146 27.48 -17.16 7.70
CA GLU A 146 26.24 -17.05 8.47
C GLU A 146 26.52 -16.91 9.96
N THR A 147 25.70 -16.11 10.65
CA THR A 147 25.68 -15.99 12.11
C THR A 147 24.26 -15.72 12.62
N GLY A 148 23.95 -16.18 13.82
CA GLY A 148 22.67 -15.88 14.45
C GLY A 148 22.64 -14.48 15.05
N ILE A 149 21.45 -13.91 15.15
CA ILE A 149 21.24 -12.59 15.78
C ILE A 149 21.70 -12.56 17.24
N ASP A 150 21.59 -13.68 17.96
CA ASP A 150 22.02 -13.80 19.37
C ASP A 150 23.53 -13.57 19.51
N GLU A 151 24.33 -14.05 18.55
CA GLU A 151 25.76 -13.82 18.50
C GLU A 151 26.07 -12.34 18.20
N VAL A 152 25.32 -11.70 17.29
CA VAL A 152 25.45 -10.28 17.03
C VAL A 152 25.17 -9.45 18.29
N ILE A 153 24.10 -9.81 19.03
CA ILE A 153 23.74 -9.15 20.31
C ILE A 153 24.83 -9.39 21.35
N ARG A 154 25.41 -10.60 21.44
CA ARG A 154 26.52 -10.91 22.35
C ARG A 154 27.74 -10.06 22.03
N LEU A 155 28.17 -10.01 20.78
CA LEU A 155 29.26 -9.17 20.30
C LEU A 155 29.01 -7.68 20.57
N GLY A 156 27.76 -7.23 20.38
CA GLY A 156 27.35 -5.87 20.68
C GLY A 156 27.50 -5.53 22.15
N ARG A 157 27.10 -6.43 23.03
CA ARG A 157 27.25 -6.26 24.48
C ARG A 157 28.72 -6.14 24.88
N GLU A 158 29.57 -7.00 24.34
CA GLU A 158 31.03 -6.94 24.57
C GLU A 158 31.63 -5.65 24.03
N GLN A 159 31.24 -5.22 22.83
CA GLN A 159 31.70 -3.97 22.24
C GLN A 159 31.31 -2.75 23.07
N LEU A 160 30.07 -2.69 23.55
CA LEU A 160 29.59 -1.58 24.41
C LEU A 160 30.30 -1.57 25.78
N GLN A 161 30.60 -2.75 26.34
CA GLN A 161 31.38 -2.84 27.57
C GLN A 161 32.83 -2.39 27.37
N LYS A 162 33.43 -2.71 26.23
CA LYS A 162 34.82 -2.38 25.89
C LYS A 162 34.99 -0.92 25.53
N ASP A 163 34.14 -0.37 24.69
CA ASP A 163 34.22 1.02 24.19
C ASP A 163 32.84 1.57 23.79
N HIS A 164 32.07 1.95 24.79
CA HIS A 164 30.77 2.60 24.56
C HIS A 164 30.92 3.93 23.81
N LYS A 165 32.02 4.65 24.03
CA LYS A 165 32.25 5.96 23.40
C LYS A 165 32.41 5.85 21.90
N ALA A 166 33.09 4.83 21.39
CA ALA A 166 33.23 4.62 19.96
C ALA A 166 31.87 4.38 19.26
N PHE A 167 30.96 3.63 19.90
CA PHE A 167 29.59 3.45 19.40
C PHE A 167 28.81 4.76 19.42
N GLU A 168 28.89 5.50 20.54
CA GLU A 168 28.22 6.80 20.65
C GLU A 168 28.73 7.83 19.63
N GLN A 169 30.04 7.90 19.43
CA GLN A 169 30.65 8.74 18.39
C GLN A 169 30.18 8.36 16.99
N ARG A 170 30.01 7.06 16.71
CA ARG A 170 29.54 6.57 15.42
C ARG A 170 28.15 7.09 15.12
N TYR A 171 27.16 6.82 15.96
CA TYR A 171 25.80 7.23 15.65
C TYR A 171 25.61 8.76 15.72
N LYS A 172 26.32 9.47 16.60
CA LYS A 172 26.34 10.95 16.63
C LYS A 172 27.04 11.58 15.43
N SER A 173 27.84 10.85 14.69
CA SER A 173 28.46 11.32 13.45
C SER A 173 27.51 11.34 12.26
N VAL A 174 26.36 10.69 12.38
CA VAL A 174 25.34 10.64 11.33
C VAL A 174 24.71 12.02 11.15
N GLN A 175 24.57 12.43 9.89
CA GLN A 175 24.02 13.74 9.53
C GLN A 175 22.63 13.59 8.91
N PRO A 176 21.78 14.62 8.96
CA PRO A 176 20.44 14.56 8.36
C PRO A 176 20.41 14.19 6.88
N ASP A 177 21.44 14.59 6.14
CA ASP A 177 21.56 14.34 4.71
C ASP A 177 22.30 13.03 4.36
N ASP A 178 22.78 12.28 5.38
CA ASP A 178 23.29 10.92 5.17
C ASP A 178 22.13 10.01 4.70
N TYR A 179 22.44 9.05 3.84
CA TYR A 179 21.45 8.07 3.38
C TYR A 179 21.05 7.15 4.53
N ALA A 180 19.76 7.02 4.75
CA ALA A 180 19.16 6.09 5.72
C ALA A 180 18.67 4.80 5.05
N ASN A 181 18.19 4.92 3.81
CA ASN A 181 17.47 3.82 3.16
C ASN A 181 17.65 3.85 1.64
N ILE A 182 17.69 2.65 1.02
CA ILE A 182 17.53 2.46 -0.42
C ILE A 182 16.29 1.58 -0.64
N SER A 183 15.17 2.22 -0.96
CA SER A 183 13.92 1.50 -1.27
C SER A 183 13.83 1.17 -2.75
N TYR A 184 13.58 -0.10 -3.07
CA TYR A 184 13.39 -0.53 -4.46
C TYR A 184 11.92 -0.51 -4.82
N THR A 185 11.55 0.23 -5.86
CA THR A 185 10.21 0.14 -6.45
C THR A 185 10.23 -0.86 -7.60
N SER A 186 9.14 -1.62 -7.71
CA SER A 186 8.84 -2.37 -8.93
C SER A 186 8.41 -1.35 -9.99
N GLY A 187 9.39 -0.77 -10.72
CA GLY A 187 9.09 0.14 -11.82
C GLY A 187 8.20 -0.53 -12.87
N THR A 188 7.49 0.28 -13.63
CA THR A 188 6.80 -0.16 -14.87
C THR A 188 7.80 -0.49 -15.99
N THR A 189 9.10 -0.27 -15.76
CA THR A 189 10.23 -0.56 -16.66
C THR A 189 10.99 -1.81 -16.19
N ALA A 190 11.76 -2.44 -17.08
CA ALA A 190 12.42 -3.72 -16.87
C ALA A 190 13.31 -3.81 -15.60
N ASP A 191 13.98 -2.73 -15.19
CA ASP A 191 14.88 -2.73 -14.03
C ASP A 191 14.32 -1.88 -12.88
N PRO A 192 14.26 -2.44 -11.63
CA PRO A 192 13.82 -1.71 -10.46
C PRO A 192 14.82 -0.61 -10.07
N LYS A 193 14.29 0.58 -9.76
CA LYS A 193 15.10 1.72 -9.32
C LYS A 193 15.26 1.73 -7.80
N GLY A 194 16.47 1.97 -7.32
CA GLY A 194 16.76 2.19 -5.90
C GLY A 194 16.55 3.66 -5.52
N ILE A 195 15.53 3.95 -4.74
CA ILE A 195 15.23 5.31 -4.26
C ILE A 195 16.09 5.61 -3.05
N LEU A 196 16.89 6.68 -3.12
CA LEU A 196 17.73 7.14 -2.03
C LEU A 196 16.95 8.03 -1.08
N LEU A 197 16.76 7.59 0.14
CA LEU A 197 16.09 8.33 1.21
C LEU A 197 17.08 8.65 2.33
N THR A 198 17.12 9.93 2.73
CA THR A 198 17.98 10.43 3.80
C THR A 198 17.28 10.39 5.15
N HIS A 199 18.02 10.55 6.24
CA HIS A 199 17.46 10.74 7.58
C HIS A 199 16.51 11.95 7.62
N ARG A 200 16.86 13.05 6.90
CA ARG A 200 16.02 14.24 6.74
C ARG A 200 14.66 13.90 6.12
N ASN A 201 14.64 13.13 5.03
CA ASN A 201 13.39 12.78 4.34
C ASN A 201 12.39 12.10 5.31
N TYR A 202 12.88 11.12 6.08
CA TYR A 202 12.07 10.40 7.06
C TYR A 202 11.51 11.29 8.15
N THR A 203 12.37 12.06 8.82
CA THR A 203 11.95 12.90 9.96
C THR A 203 11.04 14.05 9.52
N ALA A 204 11.26 14.60 8.32
CA ALA A 204 10.38 15.57 7.71
C ALA A 204 8.99 14.97 7.43
N ASN A 205 8.93 13.77 6.83
CA ASN A 205 7.66 13.18 6.47
C ASN A 205 6.86 12.69 7.69
N VAL A 206 7.51 12.25 8.77
CA VAL A 206 6.81 11.98 10.04
C VAL A 206 6.19 13.25 10.61
N GLU A 207 6.91 14.39 10.61
CA GLU A 207 6.35 15.69 11.03
C GLU A 207 5.16 16.09 10.16
N GLN A 208 5.28 15.91 8.84
CA GLN A 208 4.22 16.13 7.88
C GLN A 208 3.00 15.24 8.14
N ALA A 209 3.19 13.95 8.41
CA ALA A 209 2.12 13.03 8.80
C ALA A 209 1.37 13.51 10.05
N ARG A 210 2.10 14.00 11.05
CA ARG A 210 1.51 14.57 12.28
C ARG A 210 0.65 15.82 12.03
N SER A 211 0.84 16.51 10.93
CA SER A 211 0.01 17.68 10.57
C SER A 211 -1.41 17.31 10.12
N VAL A 212 -1.63 16.06 9.75
CA VAL A 212 -2.92 15.59 9.20
C VAL A 212 -3.55 14.48 10.02
N VAL A 213 -2.77 13.58 10.64
CA VAL A 213 -3.28 12.42 11.39
C VAL A 213 -3.13 12.65 12.90
N GLY A 214 -4.16 12.39 13.68
CA GLY A 214 -4.13 12.42 15.15
C GLY A 214 -4.19 11.00 15.73
N ILE A 215 -3.18 10.65 16.53
CA ILE A 215 -3.04 9.37 17.22
C ILE A 215 -2.83 9.68 18.70
N ASP A 216 -3.48 8.93 19.59
CA ASP A 216 -3.28 9.08 21.04
C ASP A 216 -2.15 8.18 21.52
N VAL A 217 -1.57 8.54 22.67
CA VAL A 217 -0.60 7.68 23.36
C VAL A 217 -1.25 6.33 23.67
N ASP A 218 -0.48 5.26 23.54
CA ASP A 218 -0.93 3.87 23.71
C ASP A 218 -1.92 3.33 22.65
N ASP A 219 -2.25 4.11 21.63
CA ASP A 219 -2.96 3.56 20.48
C ASP A 219 -2.14 2.44 19.84
N VAL A 220 -2.82 1.38 19.43
CA VAL A 220 -2.20 0.25 18.75
C VAL A 220 -2.47 0.34 17.26
N MET A 221 -1.44 0.20 16.44
CA MET A 221 -1.58 -0.03 15.00
C MET A 221 -1.24 -1.48 14.68
N LEU A 222 -2.15 -2.20 14.03
CA LEU A 222 -1.83 -3.51 13.47
C LEU A 222 -1.24 -3.34 12.07
N ILE A 223 0.01 -3.73 11.89
CA ILE A 223 0.72 -3.70 10.62
C ILE A 223 0.37 -4.95 9.82
N ILE A 224 -0.39 -4.77 8.74
CA ILE A 224 -0.75 -5.80 7.76
C ILE A 224 0.09 -5.65 6.49
N LEU A 225 0.43 -4.41 6.15
CA LEU A 225 1.23 -4.10 4.97
C LEU A 225 2.71 -4.38 5.23
N PRO A 226 3.48 -4.73 4.19
CA PRO A 226 4.91 -5.03 4.34
C PRO A 226 5.70 -3.82 4.86
N LEU A 227 6.58 -4.01 5.85
CA LEU A 227 7.44 -2.96 6.42
C LEU A 227 8.54 -2.49 5.46
N ASP A 228 8.90 -3.30 4.47
CA ASP A 228 9.82 -2.91 3.39
C ASP A 228 9.25 -1.82 2.47
N HIS A 229 7.94 -1.57 2.53
CA HIS A 229 7.29 -0.53 1.74
C HIS A 229 7.16 0.78 2.55
N CYS A 230 7.58 1.92 1.96
CA CYS A 230 7.61 3.23 2.61
C CYS A 230 6.30 3.60 3.32
N PHE A 231 5.14 3.17 2.83
CA PHE A 231 3.86 3.46 3.45
C PHE A 231 3.72 2.85 4.86
N ALA A 232 3.96 1.54 5.02
CA ALA A 232 3.94 0.92 6.34
C ALA A 232 5.12 1.36 7.20
N HIS A 233 6.26 1.62 6.59
CA HIS A 233 7.48 2.03 7.24
C HIS A 233 7.35 3.41 7.89
N VAL A 234 6.95 4.45 7.14
CA VAL A 234 6.84 5.82 7.66
C VAL A 234 5.50 6.04 8.35
N ALA A 235 4.38 5.82 7.67
CA ALA A 235 3.05 6.06 8.23
C ALA A 235 2.68 5.07 9.35
N GLY A 236 3.23 3.85 9.31
CA GLY A 236 3.08 2.86 10.37
C GLY A 236 4.10 3.04 11.47
N PHE A 237 5.33 2.59 11.23
CA PHE A 237 6.35 2.48 12.26
C PHE A 237 6.77 3.83 12.85
N TYR A 238 7.37 4.73 12.07
CA TYR A 238 7.91 5.98 12.61
C TYR A 238 6.83 6.96 13.09
N THR A 239 5.68 7.00 12.41
CA THR A 239 4.58 7.88 12.86
C THR A 239 4.03 7.41 14.21
N MET A 240 3.80 6.11 14.40
CA MET A 240 3.35 5.57 15.70
C MET A 240 4.36 5.86 16.81
N MET A 241 5.67 5.69 16.53
CA MET A 241 6.74 6.04 17.48
C MET A 241 6.62 7.49 17.93
N SER A 242 6.33 8.41 17.02
CA SER A 242 6.28 9.85 17.33
C SER A 242 5.11 10.24 18.27
N TYR A 243 4.11 9.40 18.37
CA TYR A 243 2.93 9.62 19.22
C TYR A 243 2.97 8.88 20.55
N GLY A 244 3.92 8.00 20.78
CA GLY A 244 3.93 7.10 21.94
C GLY A 244 2.98 5.92 21.77
N GLY A 245 2.55 5.65 20.53
CA GLY A 245 1.74 4.50 20.19
C GLY A 245 2.56 3.22 20.06
N SER A 246 1.88 2.09 19.85
CA SER A 246 2.52 0.80 19.63
C SER A 246 2.15 0.22 18.27
N ILE A 247 3.06 -0.58 17.70
CA ILE A 247 2.79 -1.38 16.51
C ILE A 247 2.74 -2.87 16.88
N ALA A 248 1.79 -3.57 16.26
CA ALA A 248 1.69 -5.02 16.32
C ALA A 248 1.82 -5.59 14.91
N THR A 249 2.55 -6.69 14.74
CA THR A 249 2.70 -7.34 13.44
C THR A 249 1.81 -8.57 13.35
N VAL A 250 1.22 -8.82 12.16
CA VAL A 250 0.41 -10.02 11.93
C VAL A 250 1.31 -11.25 11.98
N PRO A 251 0.98 -12.29 12.78
CA PRO A 251 1.75 -13.52 12.79
C PRO A 251 1.81 -14.16 11.41
N VAL A 252 3.01 -14.46 10.95
CA VAL A 252 3.24 -15.05 9.63
C VAL A 252 2.93 -16.54 9.66
N GLY A 253 2.07 -17.00 8.77
CA GLY A 253 1.78 -18.42 8.59
C GLY A 253 2.78 -19.09 7.64
N LYS A 254 2.76 -20.42 7.60
CA LYS A 254 3.60 -21.22 6.68
C LYS A 254 3.28 -20.95 5.19
N THR A 255 2.12 -20.39 4.89
CA THR A 255 1.67 -20.02 3.55
C THR A 255 1.04 -18.63 3.57
N ALA A 256 0.96 -17.97 2.42
CA ALA A 256 0.28 -16.67 2.28
C ALA A 256 -1.19 -16.75 2.75
N MET A 257 -1.89 -17.83 2.40
CA MET A 257 -3.28 -18.05 2.85
C MET A 257 -3.38 -18.20 4.38
N ALA A 258 -2.42 -18.87 5.01
CA ALA A 258 -2.39 -18.99 6.48
C ALA A 258 -2.16 -17.62 7.13
N THR A 259 -1.29 -16.78 6.57
CA THR A 259 -1.08 -15.40 7.04
C THR A 259 -2.37 -14.57 6.92
N LEU A 260 -3.08 -14.66 5.78
CA LEU A 260 -4.36 -13.96 5.61
C LEU A 260 -5.42 -14.38 6.65
N ARG A 261 -5.46 -15.66 7.04
CA ARG A 261 -6.36 -16.16 8.10
C ARG A 261 -6.01 -15.61 9.48
N ASN A 262 -4.76 -15.24 9.73
CA ASN A 262 -4.32 -14.66 10.99
C ASN A 262 -4.78 -13.20 11.16
N ILE A 263 -5.05 -12.47 10.08
CA ILE A 263 -5.44 -11.05 10.14
C ILE A 263 -6.68 -10.81 11.02
N PRO A 264 -7.85 -11.47 10.82
CA PRO A 264 -9.02 -11.26 11.67
C PRO A 264 -8.78 -11.67 13.12
N ILE A 265 -7.90 -12.63 13.37
CA ILE A 265 -7.52 -13.08 14.71
C ILE A 265 -6.70 -11.98 15.39
N ALA A 266 -5.64 -11.53 14.75
CA ALA A 266 -4.78 -10.46 15.24
C ALA A 266 -5.54 -9.16 15.50
N ILE A 267 -6.49 -8.76 14.62
CA ILE A 267 -7.37 -7.60 14.84
C ILE A 267 -8.15 -7.74 16.16
N ARG A 268 -8.74 -8.89 16.43
CA ARG A 268 -9.53 -9.11 17.66
C ARG A 268 -8.66 -9.14 18.92
N GLU A 269 -7.46 -9.73 18.83
CA GLU A 269 -6.54 -9.86 19.95
C GLU A 269 -5.83 -8.54 20.28
N THR A 270 -5.37 -7.80 19.29
CA THR A 270 -4.63 -6.53 19.49
C THR A 270 -5.53 -5.32 19.66
N GLN A 271 -6.80 -5.41 19.23
CA GLN A 271 -7.78 -4.32 19.29
C GLN A 271 -7.22 -2.99 18.75
N PRO A 272 -6.77 -2.94 17.48
CA PRO A 272 -6.09 -1.78 16.95
C PRO A 272 -7.00 -0.55 16.90
N ALA A 273 -6.42 0.62 17.19
CA ALA A 273 -7.07 1.91 17.04
C ALA A 273 -6.91 2.46 15.61
N VAL A 274 -5.81 2.11 14.95
CA VAL A 274 -5.46 2.57 13.61
C VAL A 274 -4.97 1.40 12.77
N MET A 275 -5.30 1.40 11.49
CA MET A 275 -4.76 0.44 10.53
C MET A 275 -4.48 1.13 9.19
N LEU A 276 -3.40 0.72 8.53
CA LEU A 276 -3.14 1.05 7.14
C LEU A 276 -3.87 0.06 6.23
N SER A 277 -4.41 0.55 5.13
CA SER A 277 -5.19 -0.26 4.20
C SER A 277 -4.86 0.06 2.74
N VAL A 278 -5.16 -0.88 1.87
CA VAL A 278 -5.19 -0.69 0.42
C VAL A 278 -6.60 -1.05 -0.08
N PRO A 279 -7.03 -0.57 -1.27
CA PRO A 279 -8.39 -0.81 -1.76
C PRO A 279 -8.83 -2.27 -1.74
N ALA A 280 -7.96 -3.19 -2.14
CA ALA A 280 -8.26 -4.63 -2.12
C ALA A 280 -8.58 -5.16 -0.70
N LEU A 281 -7.85 -4.71 0.32
CA LEU A 281 -8.10 -5.08 1.71
C LEU A 281 -9.42 -4.47 2.22
N ALA A 282 -9.70 -3.22 1.85
CA ALA A 282 -10.95 -2.54 2.17
C ALA A 282 -12.17 -3.29 1.61
N ARG A 283 -12.10 -3.72 0.33
CA ARG A 283 -13.15 -4.55 -0.31
C ARG A 283 -13.38 -5.85 0.45
N ASN A 284 -12.31 -6.55 0.82
CA ASN A 284 -12.39 -7.78 1.59
C ASN A 284 -13.04 -7.57 2.96
N PHE A 285 -12.70 -6.50 3.67
CA PHE A 285 -13.33 -6.17 4.94
C PHE A 285 -14.83 -5.91 4.76
N ARG A 286 -15.24 -5.10 3.77
CA ARG A 286 -16.64 -4.86 3.47
C ARG A 286 -17.38 -6.16 3.15
N LYS A 287 -16.84 -6.99 2.25
CA LYS A 287 -17.42 -8.29 1.89
C LYS A 287 -17.63 -9.19 3.12
N ASN A 288 -16.65 -9.25 4.02
CA ASN A 288 -16.74 -10.06 5.24
C ASN A 288 -17.80 -9.52 6.20
N ILE A 289 -17.92 -8.21 6.36
CA ILE A 289 -18.97 -7.57 7.17
C ILE A 289 -20.35 -7.91 6.58
N GLU A 290 -20.57 -7.66 5.30
CA GLU A 290 -21.86 -7.90 4.62
C GLU A 290 -22.25 -9.38 4.65
N SER A 291 -21.30 -10.30 4.43
CA SER A 291 -21.53 -11.75 4.55
C SER A 291 -21.90 -12.15 5.98
N GLY A 292 -21.23 -11.59 6.98
CA GLY A 292 -21.56 -11.84 8.39
C GLY A 292 -22.95 -11.30 8.80
N ILE A 293 -23.38 -10.18 8.22
CA ILE A 293 -24.73 -9.64 8.40
C ILE A 293 -25.77 -10.53 7.73
N LYS A 294 -25.54 -10.94 6.48
CA LYS A 294 -26.43 -11.83 5.73
C LYS A 294 -26.65 -13.17 6.44
N ALA A 295 -25.59 -13.74 7.01
CA ALA A 295 -25.66 -14.98 7.79
C ALA A 295 -26.57 -14.89 9.04
N LYS A 296 -26.83 -13.66 9.56
CA LYS A 296 -27.77 -13.43 10.68
C LYS A 296 -29.24 -13.39 10.26
N GLY A 297 -29.52 -13.52 8.97
CA GLY A 297 -30.85 -13.64 8.40
C GLY A 297 -31.42 -12.33 7.82
N PRO A 298 -32.50 -12.44 6.99
CA PRO A 298 -32.98 -11.35 6.13
C PRO A 298 -33.55 -10.15 6.90
N LYS A 299 -34.04 -10.34 8.11
CA LYS A 299 -34.52 -9.22 8.96
C LYS A 299 -33.36 -8.33 9.42
N VAL A 300 -32.25 -8.95 9.81
CA VAL A 300 -31.04 -8.23 10.26
C VAL A 300 -30.40 -7.49 9.07
N GLU A 301 -30.33 -8.16 7.92
CA GLU A 301 -29.82 -7.58 6.68
C GLU A 301 -30.66 -6.35 6.24
N LYS A 302 -31.99 -6.46 6.27
CA LYS A 302 -32.89 -5.33 5.95
C LYS A 302 -32.69 -4.15 6.90
N LEU A 303 -32.57 -4.42 8.22
CA LEU A 303 -32.33 -3.38 9.21
C LEU A 303 -30.96 -2.73 9.04
N TYR A 304 -29.91 -3.52 8.78
CA TYR A 304 -28.57 -3.05 8.46
C TYR A 304 -28.57 -2.10 7.25
N ASN A 305 -29.23 -2.48 6.16
CA ASN A 305 -29.32 -1.67 4.94
C ASN A 305 -30.08 -0.35 5.17
N ILE A 306 -31.09 -0.33 6.05
CA ILE A 306 -31.77 0.91 6.46
C ILE A 306 -30.81 1.80 7.27
N ALA A 307 -30.12 1.23 8.24
CA ALA A 307 -29.14 1.93 9.06
C ALA A 307 -28.03 2.54 8.21
N LEU A 308 -27.46 1.75 7.29
CA LEU A 308 -26.38 2.16 6.40
C LEU A 308 -26.81 3.37 5.53
N ARG A 309 -27.98 3.28 4.87
CA ARG A 309 -28.52 4.40 4.06
C ARG A 309 -28.69 5.68 4.88
N ASN A 310 -29.19 5.59 6.11
CA ASN A 310 -29.36 6.76 6.98
C ASN A 310 -28.01 7.36 7.40
N ALA A 311 -27.01 6.52 7.71
CA ALA A 311 -25.69 6.97 8.11
C ALA A 311 -24.92 7.59 6.92
N ILE A 312 -25.01 7.01 5.72
CA ILE A 312 -24.41 7.59 4.49
C ILE A 312 -25.05 8.95 4.21
N ALA A 313 -26.38 9.04 4.24
CA ALA A 313 -27.09 10.31 3.99
C ALA A 313 -26.72 11.39 5.02
N TYR A 314 -26.50 11.03 6.29
CA TYR A 314 -26.03 11.96 7.33
C TYR A 314 -24.59 12.38 7.10
N ASN A 315 -23.68 11.47 6.75
CA ASN A 315 -22.27 11.76 6.57
C ASN A 315 -21.97 12.56 5.29
N LYS A 316 -22.78 12.41 4.22
CA LYS A 316 -22.61 13.13 2.93
C LYS A 316 -21.18 12.99 2.37
N GLU A 317 -20.52 14.14 2.14
CA GLU A 317 -19.14 14.24 1.64
C GLU A 317 -18.13 14.45 2.78
N TYR A 318 -18.49 14.18 4.01
CA TYR A 318 -17.78 14.35 5.27
C TYR A 318 -17.63 15.82 5.71
N TRP A 319 -17.04 16.72 4.92
CA TRP A 319 -16.88 18.15 5.27
C TRP A 319 -18.21 18.87 5.57
N ASN A 320 -19.30 18.38 4.98
CA ASN A 320 -20.67 18.92 5.17
C ASN A 320 -21.56 17.96 6.00
N ARG A 321 -20.95 17.15 6.85
CA ARG A 321 -21.61 16.15 7.70
C ARG A 321 -22.77 16.75 8.50
N GLY A 322 -23.91 16.08 8.47
CA GLY A 322 -25.13 16.56 9.11
C GLY A 322 -25.85 17.64 8.32
N GLY A 323 -25.25 18.74 7.95
CA GLY A 323 -25.86 19.82 7.18
C GLY A 323 -27.38 19.94 7.34
N TRP A 324 -28.14 20.02 6.23
CA TRP A 324 -29.61 20.02 6.26
C TRP A 324 -30.23 18.68 6.70
N GLN A 325 -29.46 17.58 6.79
CA GLN A 325 -29.88 16.25 7.25
C GLN A 325 -29.57 16.00 8.74
N CYS A 326 -29.29 17.03 9.52
CA CYS A 326 -29.00 16.92 10.95
C CYS A 326 -30.13 16.21 11.75
N TRP A 327 -31.37 16.24 11.28
CA TRP A 327 -32.50 15.53 11.86
C TRP A 327 -32.33 13.99 11.88
N ARG A 328 -31.43 13.42 11.04
CA ARG A 328 -31.09 11.99 11.05
C ARG A 328 -30.19 11.57 12.21
N TYR A 329 -29.54 12.52 12.88
CA TYR A 329 -28.59 12.24 13.94
C TYR A 329 -29.09 11.31 15.05
N PRO A 330 -30.34 11.47 15.59
CA PRO A 330 -30.87 10.54 16.59
C PRO A 330 -31.00 9.10 16.06
N LEU A 331 -31.45 8.94 14.80
CA LEU A 331 -31.54 7.64 14.15
C LEU A 331 -30.18 7.02 13.94
N VAL A 332 -29.20 7.78 13.49
CA VAL A 332 -27.82 7.31 13.32
C VAL A 332 -27.24 6.82 14.65
N LYS A 333 -27.46 7.57 15.75
CA LYS A 333 -27.06 7.14 17.10
C LYS A 333 -27.75 5.85 17.56
N LEU A 334 -29.05 5.70 17.27
CA LEU A 334 -29.79 4.49 17.58
C LEU A 334 -29.23 3.29 16.82
N PHE A 335 -29.05 3.41 15.51
CA PHE A 335 -28.49 2.36 14.67
C PHE A 335 -27.02 2.05 15.01
N ASP A 336 -26.27 3.04 15.44
CA ASP A 336 -24.91 2.84 15.93
C ASP A 336 -24.89 1.87 17.14
N ARG A 337 -25.77 2.10 18.11
CA ARG A 337 -25.89 1.21 19.29
C ARG A 337 -26.36 -0.19 18.93
N LEU A 338 -27.38 -0.29 18.06
CA LEU A 338 -28.04 -1.57 17.78
C LEU A 338 -27.24 -2.45 16.80
N ILE A 339 -26.50 -1.83 15.85
CA ILE A 339 -25.92 -2.54 14.71
C ILE A 339 -24.43 -2.26 14.56
N PHE A 340 -24.04 -0.98 14.37
CA PHE A 340 -22.65 -0.68 13.98
C PHE A 340 -21.64 -0.93 15.10
N LYS A 341 -22.05 -0.80 16.37
CA LYS A 341 -21.23 -1.21 17.50
C LYS A 341 -20.82 -2.69 17.41
N ALA A 342 -21.74 -3.58 17.02
CA ALA A 342 -21.45 -5.01 16.84
C ALA A 342 -20.50 -5.26 15.65
N VAL A 343 -20.62 -4.46 14.58
CA VAL A 343 -19.67 -4.51 13.46
C VAL A 343 -18.27 -4.13 13.94
N ARG A 344 -18.14 -3.02 14.68
CA ARG A 344 -16.85 -2.57 15.22
C ARG A 344 -16.24 -3.54 16.22
N GLN A 345 -17.05 -4.30 16.98
CA GLN A 345 -16.54 -5.37 17.85
C GLN A 345 -15.80 -6.46 17.07
N GLY A 346 -16.19 -6.73 15.81
CA GLY A 346 -15.46 -7.61 14.92
C GLY A 346 -14.03 -7.10 14.58
N PHE A 347 -13.81 -5.79 14.74
CA PHE A 347 -12.52 -5.11 14.58
C PHE A 347 -11.86 -4.77 15.94
N GLY A 348 -12.21 -5.50 17.01
CA GLY A 348 -11.64 -5.30 18.34
C GLY A 348 -12.28 -4.16 19.15
N GLY A 349 -13.21 -3.40 18.56
CA GLY A 349 -14.01 -2.37 19.24
C GLY A 349 -13.31 -1.03 19.51
N LYS A 350 -12.00 -0.92 19.28
CA LYS A 350 -11.21 0.30 19.50
C LYS A 350 -10.86 1.06 18.21
N MET A 351 -11.21 0.52 17.05
CA MET A 351 -10.89 1.10 15.75
C MET A 351 -11.41 2.54 15.63
N LYS A 352 -10.51 3.49 15.46
CA LYS A 352 -10.79 4.91 15.26
C LYS A 352 -10.92 5.23 13.78
N PHE A 353 -9.92 4.82 12.97
CA PHE A 353 -9.90 5.03 11.53
C PHE A 353 -8.90 4.12 10.81
N PHE A 354 -9.05 4.03 9.51
CA PHE A 354 -8.06 3.49 8.60
C PHE A 354 -7.46 4.62 7.76
N VAL A 355 -6.21 4.46 7.33
CA VAL A 355 -5.61 5.27 6.26
C VAL A 355 -5.45 4.38 5.03
N GLY A 356 -6.17 4.71 3.98
CA GLY A 356 -6.10 4.03 2.67
C GLY A 356 -5.07 4.70 1.78
N GLY A 357 -4.17 3.92 1.21
CA GLY A 357 -3.11 4.43 0.33
C GLY A 357 -2.72 3.40 -0.73
N GLY A 358 -1.74 3.77 -1.54
CA GLY A 358 -1.18 2.89 -2.56
C GLY A 358 -1.97 2.84 -3.88
N ALA A 359 -3.28 3.09 -3.88
CA ALA A 359 -4.13 3.29 -5.03
C ALA A 359 -5.35 4.16 -4.63
N LEU A 360 -6.14 4.60 -5.60
CA LEU A 360 -7.36 5.35 -5.30
C LEU A 360 -8.37 4.46 -4.58
N LEU A 361 -8.95 4.99 -3.52
CA LEU A 361 -10.00 4.33 -2.75
C LEU A 361 -11.36 4.81 -3.25
N ASP A 362 -12.19 3.88 -3.72
CA ASP A 362 -13.54 4.19 -4.19
C ASP A 362 -14.33 5.00 -3.16
N ILE A 363 -15.10 5.98 -3.63
CA ILE A 363 -15.86 6.90 -2.77
C ILE A 363 -16.96 6.17 -1.99
N GLU A 364 -17.55 5.11 -2.55
CA GLU A 364 -18.57 4.31 -1.87
C GLU A 364 -17.98 3.48 -0.74
N LEU A 365 -16.72 3.02 -0.87
CA LEU A 365 -16.00 2.41 0.24
C LEU A 365 -15.71 3.42 1.36
N GLN A 366 -15.31 4.65 1.02
CA GLN A 366 -15.10 5.71 2.00
C GLN A 366 -16.40 6.02 2.76
N ARG A 367 -17.51 6.17 2.03
CA ARG A 367 -18.85 6.40 2.58
C ARG A 367 -19.32 5.25 3.48
N TYR A 368 -19.10 4.01 3.02
CA TYR A 368 -19.43 2.79 3.75
C TYR A 368 -18.72 2.72 5.10
N PHE A 369 -17.39 2.80 5.10
CA PHE A 369 -16.60 2.70 6.34
C PHE A 369 -16.88 3.86 7.30
N CYS A 370 -17.11 5.04 6.79
CA CYS A 370 -17.57 6.17 7.61
C CYS A 370 -18.95 5.90 8.23
N ALA A 371 -19.88 5.32 7.49
CA ALA A 371 -21.23 5.02 7.96
C ALA A 371 -21.24 3.98 9.09
N VAL A 372 -20.37 2.97 9.05
CA VAL A 372 -20.24 1.97 10.12
C VAL A 372 -19.40 2.46 11.31
N GLY A 373 -18.91 3.70 11.25
CA GLY A 373 -18.18 4.35 12.35
C GLY A 373 -16.69 3.99 12.44
N MET A 374 -16.11 3.50 11.34
CA MET A 374 -14.68 3.21 11.18
C MET A 374 -14.20 3.87 9.88
N PRO A 375 -14.13 5.23 9.81
CA PRO A 375 -13.81 5.93 8.57
C PRO A 375 -12.50 5.44 7.97
N MET A 376 -12.49 5.26 6.65
CA MET A 376 -11.29 4.95 5.89
C MET A 376 -10.93 6.19 5.07
N PHE A 377 -9.84 6.84 5.47
CA PHE A 377 -9.36 8.08 4.89
C PHE A 377 -8.38 7.81 3.76
N GLN A 378 -8.66 8.36 2.58
CA GLN A 378 -7.73 8.31 1.46
C GLN A 378 -6.50 9.16 1.77
N GLY A 379 -5.30 8.60 1.55
CA GLY A 379 -4.04 9.30 1.46
C GLY A 379 -3.40 9.08 0.08
N TYR A 380 -2.51 9.99 -0.31
CA TYR A 380 -1.72 9.90 -1.53
C TYR A 380 -0.26 10.21 -1.24
N GLY A 381 0.59 9.48 -1.94
CA GLY A 381 2.03 9.64 -1.92
C GLY A 381 2.74 8.57 -2.74
N LEU A 382 4.05 8.71 -2.85
CA LEU A 382 4.93 7.79 -3.57
C LEU A 382 6.27 7.67 -2.85
N SER A 383 6.99 6.59 -3.09
CA SER A 383 8.25 6.30 -2.40
C SER A 383 9.29 7.41 -2.58
N GLU A 384 9.27 8.07 -3.73
CA GLU A 384 10.11 9.22 -4.06
C GLU A 384 9.82 10.47 -3.20
N ALA A 385 8.69 10.48 -2.44
CA ALA A 385 8.32 11.53 -1.48
C ALA A 385 8.22 11.01 -0.04
N THR A 386 8.73 9.85 0.31
CA THR A 386 8.98 9.25 1.66
C THR A 386 7.75 9.00 2.58
N PRO A 387 6.56 8.55 2.21
CA PRO A 387 5.92 8.69 0.92
C PRO A 387 4.82 9.78 0.91
N ILE A 388 4.44 10.41 2.07
CA ILE A 388 3.17 11.12 2.28
C ILE A 388 3.22 12.52 1.68
N ILE A 389 2.29 12.81 0.76
CA ILE A 389 2.07 14.14 0.17
C ILE A 389 0.78 14.76 0.69
N CYS A 390 -0.30 13.97 0.79
CA CYS A 390 -1.56 14.43 1.37
C CYS A 390 -2.34 13.28 1.99
N SER A 391 -3.23 13.60 2.93
CA SER A 391 -4.14 12.63 3.54
C SER A 391 -5.42 13.29 4.03
N ASN A 392 -6.54 12.60 3.89
CA ASN A 392 -7.75 12.89 4.66
C ASN A 392 -7.55 12.48 6.12
N ALA A 393 -8.21 13.17 7.03
CA ALA A 393 -8.17 12.85 8.46
C ALA A 393 -9.44 13.26 9.17
N GLY A 394 -9.66 12.80 10.40
CA GLY A 394 -10.88 12.99 11.16
C GLY A 394 -11.33 14.44 11.40
N GLY A 395 -10.40 15.40 11.43
CA GLY A 395 -10.69 16.83 11.59
C GLY A 395 -10.98 17.57 10.27
N ALA A 396 -10.49 17.04 9.14
CA ALA A 396 -10.65 17.63 7.81
C ALA A 396 -10.56 16.56 6.73
N ALA A 397 -11.71 16.14 6.22
CA ALA A 397 -11.78 15.14 5.15
C ALA A 397 -12.84 15.54 4.11
N ILE A 398 -12.63 15.09 2.88
CA ILE A 398 -13.58 15.23 1.77
C ILE A 398 -13.57 13.91 1.02
N PHE A 399 -14.72 13.22 0.98
CA PHE A 399 -14.81 11.98 0.22
C PHE A 399 -14.55 12.22 -1.27
N GLY A 400 -13.77 11.34 -1.88
CA GLY A 400 -13.34 11.47 -3.28
C GLY A 400 -12.10 12.35 -3.47
N SER A 401 -11.64 13.10 -2.45
CA SER A 401 -10.32 13.74 -2.49
C SER A 401 -9.24 12.78 -1.99
N SER A 402 -7.99 13.02 -2.40
CA SER A 402 -6.82 12.33 -1.85
C SER A 402 -6.36 12.91 -0.51
N GLY A 403 -6.96 14.02 -0.09
CA GLY A 403 -6.79 14.61 1.22
C GLY A 403 -6.13 15.98 1.21
N ARG A 404 -5.90 16.48 2.43
CA ARG A 404 -5.21 17.74 2.67
C ARG A 404 -3.71 17.55 2.47
N ILE A 405 -3.10 18.48 1.74
CA ILE A 405 -1.64 18.56 1.55
C ILE A 405 -0.99 18.72 2.94
N VAL A 406 0.05 17.95 3.20
CA VAL A 406 0.76 17.96 4.49
C VAL A 406 1.51 19.29 4.71
N ALA A 407 1.84 19.59 5.95
CA ALA A 407 2.57 20.82 6.28
C ALA A 407 3.96 20.81 5.60
N ASN A 408 4.45 21.99 5.23
CA ASN A 408 5.77 22.19 4.63
C ASN A 408 5.99 21.40 3.31
N GLU A 409 4.90 21.09 2.61
CA GLU A 409 4.91 20.51 1.27
C GLU A 409 4.36 21.53 0.27
N GLU A 410 5.10 21.79 -0.80
CA GLU A 410 4.65 22.61 -1.90
C GLU A 410 4.14 21.72 -3.03
N VAL A 411 2.95 22.01 -3.54
CA VAL A 411 2.33 21.26 -4.63
C VAL A 411 1.94 22.23 -5.74
N LYS A 412 2.26 21.88 -6.98
CA LYS A 412 1.83 22.55 -8.21
C LYS A 412 1.12 21.54 -9.11
N ILE A 413 0.20 22.03 -9.91
CA ILE A 413 -0.41 21.24 -10.98
C ILE A 413 0.06 21.86 -12.31
N CYS A 414 0.73 21.06 -13.13
CA CYS A 414 1.40 21.55 -14.34
C CYS A 414 0.86 20.85 -15.59
N ASP A 415 0.84 21.57 -16.72
CA ASP A 415 0.59 20.99 -18.04
C ASP A 415 1.81 20.21 -18.57
N SER A 416 1.73 19.71 -19.80
CA SER A 416 2.81 18.96 -20.45
C SER A 416 4.05 19.82 -20.78
N GLU A 417 3.93 21.15 -20.74
CA GLU A 417 5.01 22.10 -20.98
C GLU A 417 5.65 22.59 -19.67
N GLY A 418 5.11 22.17 -18.51
CA GLY A 418 5.58 22.55 -17.17
C GLY A 418 4.96 23.84 -16.64
N ASN A 419 3.97 24.44 -17.33
CA ASN A 419 3.28 25.62 -16.87
C ASN A 419 2.23 25.27 -15.81
N ILE A 420 2.05 26.12 -14.80
CA ILE A 420 1.02 25.92 -13.78
C ILE A 420 -0.35 26.16 -14.40
N VAL A 421 -1.25 25.16 -14.25
CA VAL A 421 -2.63 25.26 -14.72
C VAL A 421 -3.54 25.92 -13.67
N PRO A 422 -4.66 26.56 -14.10
CA PRO A 422 -5.64 27.14 -13.20
C PRO A 422 -6.29 26.09 -12.25
N ASP A 423 -6.74 26.56 -11.08
CA ASP A 423 -7.49 25.71 -10.13
C ASP A 423 -8.72 25.08 -10.78
N GLY A 424 -8.85 23.76 -10.65
CA GLY A 424 -9.91 22.94 -11.25
C GLY A 424 -9.49 22.27 -12.55
N GLU A 425 -8.43 22.70 -13.18
CA GLU A 425 -7.85 22.03 -14.35
C GLU A 425 -6.93 20.89 -13.93
N ARG A 426 -6.86 19.86 -14.78
CA ARG A 426 -6.05 18.66 -14.54
C ARG A 426 -4.67 18.83 -15.14
N GLY A 427 -3.65 18.41 -14.40
CA GLY A 427 -2.27 18.41 -14.85
C GLY A 427 -1.42 17.45 -14.03
N GLU A 428 -0.12 17.41 -14.29
CA GLU A 428 0.83 16.66 -13.50
C GLU A 428 0.96 17.24 -12.10
N ILE A 429 0.93 16.38 -11.09
CA ILE A 429 1.22 16.75 -9.71
C ILE A 429 2.75 16.87 -9.58
N VAL A 430 3.22 18.05 -9.23
CA VAL A 430 4.65 18.34 -9.04
C VAL A 430 4.84 18.84 -7.61
N VAL A 431 5.78 18.25 -6.88
CA VAL A 431 5.92 18.50 -5.44
C VAL A 431 7.34 18.90 -5.06
N ARG A 432 7.46 19.69 -3.98
CA ARG A 432 8.72 20.09 -3.40
C ARG A 432 8.60 20.11 -1.87
N GLY A 433 9.50 19.39 -1.18
CA GLY A 433 9.54 19.30 0.26
C GLY A 433 10.80 18.59 0.75
N GLU A 434 11.06 18.66 2.04
CA GLU A 434 12.21 17.96 2.66
C GLU A 434 12.03 16.42 2.66
N ASN A 435 10.84 15.92 2.37
CA ASN A 435 10.50 14.51 2.19
C ASN A 435 10.85 13.97 0.79
N VAL A 436 11.15 14.83 -0.19
CA VAL A 436 11.54 14.40 -1.53
C VAL A 436 12.89 13.71 -1.49
N MET A 437 12.99 12.56 -2.15
CA MET A 437 14.20 11.71 -2.22
C MET A 437 15.45 12.49 -2.67
N ALA A 438 16.63 11.99 -2.30
CA ALA A 438 17.89 12.51 -2.82
C ALA A 438 18.14 12.17 -4.30
N GLY A 439 17.45 11.17 -4.83
CA GLY A 439 17.56 10.70 -6.20
C GLY A 439 17.48 9.18 -6.32
N TYR A 440 17.85 8.65 -7.48
CA TYR A 440 17.93 7.22 -7.71
C TYR A 440 19.38 6.73 -7.61
N TRP A 441 19.61 5.67 -6.84
CA TRP A 441 20.91 5.07 -6.66
C TRP A 441 21.52 4.63 -7.99
N LYS A 442 22.75 5.08 -8.29
CA LYS A 442 23.48 4.78 -9.53
C LYS A 442 22.73 5.14 -10.82
N ASN A 443 21.75 6.04 -10.75
CA ASN A 443 20.96 6.43 -11.92
C ASN A 443 20.73 7.96 -11.97
N PRO A 444 21.79 8.75 -12.24
CA PRO A 444 21.69 10.19 -12.30
C PRO A 444 20.75 10.68 -13.42
N GLU A 445 20.74 10.01 -14.58
CA GLU A 445 19.86 10.36 -15.70
C GLU A 445 18.38 10.26 -15.33
N ALA A 446 17.97 9.20 -14.63
CA ALA A 446 16.60 9.08 -14.15
C ALA A 446 16.30 10.11 -13.06
N THR A 447 17.29 10.47 -12.22
CA THR A 447 17.14 11.50 -11.19
C THR A 447 16.87 12.86 -11.82
N GLU A 448 17.68 13.28 -12.79
CA GLU A 448 17.55 14.56 -13.50
C GLU A 448 16.21 14.69 -14.26
N LYS A 449 15.70 13.56 -14.80
CA LYS A 449 14.38 13.51 -15.46
C LYS A 449 13.20 13.56 -14.48
N THR A 450 13.43 13.20 -13.22
CA THR A 450 12.37 13.10 -12.22
C THR A 450 12.37 14.28 -11.25
N ILE A 451 13.54 14.83 -10.92
CA ILE A 451 13.69 16.03 -10.09
C ILE A 451 14.24 17.15 -10.98
N ILE A 452 13.37 18.10 -11.34
CA ILE A 452 13.70 19.23 -12.22
C ILE A 452 13.60 20.52 -11.38
N ASP A 453 14.68 21.28 -11.30
CA ASP A 453 14.76 22.53 -10.54
C ASP A 453 14.31 22.39 -9.05
N GLY A 454 14.60 21.23 -8.46
CA GLY A 454 14.22 20.89 -7.07
C GLY A 454 12.75 20.49 -6.91
N TRP A 455 12.02 20.28 -7.99
CA TRP A 455 10.64 19.79 -8.01
C TRP A 455 10.59 18.34 -8.46
N LEU A 456 9.93 17.50 -7.68
CA LEU A 456 9.66 16.11 -8.02
C LEU A 456 8.45 16.04 -8.97
N HIS A 457 8.69 15.59 -10.19
CA HIS A 457 7.67 15.24 -11.16
C HIS A 457 7.14 13.85 -10.84
N THR A 458 5.92 13.78 -10.29
CA THR A 458 5.38 12.52 -9.77
C THR A 458 4.95 11.55 -10.86
N GLY A 459 4.67 12.05 -12.06
CA GLY A 459 4.03 11.29 -13.13
C GLY A 459 2.57 10.95 -12.86
N ASP A 460 2.01 11.44 -11.76
CA ASP A 460 0.61 11.29 -11.39
C ASP A 460 -0.17 12.56 -11.77
N MET A 461 -1.40 12.39 -12.21
CA MET A 461 -2.28 13.47 -12.63
C MET A 461 -3.28 13.83 -11.53
N GLY A 462 -3.49 15.13 -11.33
CA GLY A 462 -4.44 15.60 -10.33
C GLY A 462 -4.90 17.02 -10.55
N TYR A 463 -5.63 17.56 -9.60
CA TYR A 463 -6.07 18.96 -9.57
C TYR A 463 -6.32 19.44 -8.13
N VAL A 464 -6.29 20.75 -7.95
CA VAL A 464 -6.72 21.46 -6.73
C VAL A 464 -7.92 22.33 -7.04
N THR A 465 -8.68 22.79 -6.03
CA THR A 465 -9.86 23.62 -6.27
C THR A 465 -9.90 24.83 -5.34
N LYS A 466 -10.43 25.96 -5.83
CA LYS A 466 -10.70 27.16 -5.00
C LYS A 466 -11.71 26.90 -3.90
N LYS A 467 -12.66 25.98 -4.12
CA LYS A 467 -13.71 25.63 -3.17
C LYS A 467 -13.16 24.96 -1.90
N HIS A 468 -12.10 24.19 -2.03
CA HIS A 468 -11.48 23.43 -0.95
C HIS A 468 -9.95 23.63 -0.99
N PRO A 469 -9.48 24.81 -0.58
CA PRO A 469 -8.05 25.13 -0.65
C PRO A 469 -7.22 24.17 0.21
N GLY A 470 -6.07 23.76 -0.32
CA GLY A 470 -5.15 22.83 0.34
C GLY A 470 -5.57 21.36 0.27
N PHE A 471 -6.62 21.01 -0.48
CA PHE A 471 -6.95 19.63 -0.80
C PHE A 471 -6.53 19.28 -2.21
N LEU A 472 -6.04 18.03 -2.38
CA LEU A 472 -5.58 17.46 -3.65
C LEU A 472 -6.53 16.34 -4.08
N TRP A 473 -6.83 16.30 -5.38
CA TRP A 473 -7.51 15.19 -6.05
C TRP A 473 -6.55 14.54 -7.05
N VAL A 474 -6.19 13.29 -6.80
CA VAL A 474 -5.43 12.47 -7.74
C VAL A 474 -6.43 11.74 -8.64
N VAL A 475 -6.20 11.74 -9.94
CA VAL A 475 -7.14 11.17 -10.93
C VAL A 475 -6.53 10.05 -11.78
N GLY A 476 -5.23 9.76 -11.63
CA GLY A 476 -4.54 8.67 -12.33
C GLY A 476 -3.09 9.00 -12.64
N ARG A 477 -2.48 8.21 -13.53
CA ARG A 477 -1.08 8.38 -13.94
C ARG A 477 -0.95 8.86 -15.37
N PHE A 478 -0.04 9.79 -15.61
CA PHE A 478 0.27 10.27 -16.97
C PHE A 478 0.71 9.13 -17.91
N LYS A 479 1.54 8.22 -17.42
CA LYS A 479 2.04 7.07 -18.19
C LYS A 479 1.00 5.96 -18.42
N SER A 480 -0.10 5.98 -17.69
CA SER A 480 -1.19 5.02 -17.83
C SER A 480 -2.37 5.58 -18.63
N LEU A 481 -2.23 6.80 -19.16
CA LEU A 481 -3.29 7.40 -19.97
C LEU A 481 -3.52 6.59 -21.24
N LEU A 482 -4.76 6.29 -21.51
CA LEU A 482 -5.20 5.78 -22.79
C LEU A 482 -5.34 6.96 -23.76
N ILE A 483 -5.10 6.71 -25.03
CA ILE A 483 -5.23 7.69 -26.10
C ILE A 483 -6.33 7.21 -27.03
N SER A 484 -7.41 7.97 -27.11
CA SER A 484 -8.50 7.69 -28.07
C SER A 484 -8.10 8.02 -29.51
N ALA A 485 -8.90 7.59 -30.47
CA ALA A 485 -8.63 7.80 -31.90
C ALA A 485 -8.53 9.28 -32.31
N ASP A 486 -9.18 10.18 -31.56
CA ASP A 486 -9.14 11.64 -31.75
C ASP A 486 -8.00 12.32 -30.98
N GLY A 487 -7.17 11.52 -30.26
CA GLY A 487 -6.03 12.03 -29.51
C GLY A 487 -6.36 12.47 -28.07
N GLU A 488 -7.63 12.36 -27.62
CA GLU A 488 -7.98 12.63 -26.22
C GLU A 488 -7.25 11.67 -25.29
N LYS A 489 -6.63 12.20 -24.24
CA LYS A 489 -5.94 11.42 -23.19
C LYS A 489 -6.82 11.30 -21.96
N TYR A 490 -7.05 10.08 -21.46
CA TYR A 490 -7.87 9.83 -20.29
C TYR A 490 -7.32 8.71 -19.41
N SER A 491 -7.58 8.80 -18.09
CA SER A 491 -7.17 7.77 -17.13
C SER A 491 -8.14 6.61 -17.15
N PRO A 492 -7.69 5.37 -17.34
CA PRO A 492 -8.53 4.18 -17.28
C PRO A 492 -8.90 3.77 -15.85
N GLU A 493 -8.06 4.12 -14.86
CA GLU A 493 -8.10 3.58 -13.49
C GLU A 493 -9.46 3.81 -12.81
N GLY A 494 -10.06 4.98 -13.02
CA GLY A 494 -11.36 5.30 -12.42
C GLY A 494 -12.49 4.37 -12.85
N PHE A 495 -12.57 4.01 -14.13
CA PHE A 495 -13.56 3.06 -14.63
C PHE A 495 -13.23 1.62 -14.21
N GLU A 496 -11.96 1.22 -14.33
CA GLU A 496 -11.49 -0.12 -13.96
C GLU A 496 -11.81 -0.45 -12.51
N ASP A 497 -11.49 0.47 -11.60
CA ASP A 497 -11.80 0.33 -10.17
C ASP A 497 -13.32 0.34 -9.92
N SER A 498 -14.07 1.26 -10.53
CA SER A 498 -15.52 1.35 -10.34
C SER A 498 -16.23 0.09 -10.82
N LEU A 499 -15.79 -0.50 -11.93
CA LEU A 499 -16.40 -1.74 -12.46
C LEU A 499 -16.09 -2.94 -11.56
N THR A 500 -14.83 -3.10 -11.14
CA THR A 500 -14.41 -4.20 -10.27
C THR A 500 -15.01 -4.09 -8.86
N ASP A 501 -15.17 -2.88 -8.35
CA ASP A 501 -15.75 -2.63 -7.03
C ASP A 501 -17.28 -2.76 -7.03
N GLY A 502 -17.91 -2.36 -8.14
CA GLY A 502 -19.36 -2.34 -8.28
C GLY A 502 -19.99 -3.66 -8.71
N SER A 503 -19.20 -4.59 -9.29
CA SER A 503 -19.69 -5.84 -9.86
C SER A 503 -19.14 -7.07 -9.16
N PRO A 504 -19.99 -7.98 -8.65
CA PRO A 504 -19.52 -9.27 -8.12
C PRO A 504 -19.11 -10.25 -9.21
N TYR A 505 -19.38 -9.95 -10.49
CA TYR A 505 -19.15 -10.83 -11.65
C TYR A 505 -17.83 -10.55 -12.36
N VAL A 506 -17.18 -9.41 -12.05
CA VAL A 506 -15.88 -8.99 -12.59
C VAL A 506 -14.84 -9.02 -11.47
N GLU A 507 -13.80 -9.81 -11.65
CA GLU A 507 -12.72 -9.93 -10.65
C GLU A 507 -11.63 -8.88 -10.88
N GLN A 508 -11.21 -8.70 -12.16
CA GLN A 508 -10.23 -7.70 -12.56
C GLN A 508 -10.62 -7.10 -13.91
N CYS A 509 -10.25 -5.84 -14.11
CA CYS A 509 -10.51 -5.13 -15.37
C CYS A 509 -9.32 -4.24 -15.72
N ILE A 510 -8.95 -4.23 -17.00
CA ILE A 510 -8.04 -3.24 -17.59
C ILE A 510 -8.66 -2.73 -18.89
N LEU A 511 -8.71 -1.41 -19.04
CA LEU A 511 -9.03 -0.78 -20.32
C LEU A 511 -7.78 -0.72 -21.20
N HIS A 512 -7.98 -0.85 -22.50
CA HIS A 512 -6.93 -0.63 -23.49
C HIS A 512 -7.45 0.25 -24.62
N ASN A 513 -6.65 1.27 -24.97
CA ASN A 513 -6.78 2.07 -26.18
C ASN A 513 -5.45 2.80 -26.43
N ASN A 514 -4.91 2.66 -27.62
CA ASN A 514 -3.72 3.38 -28.05
C ASN A 514 -3.95 3.88 -29.47
N GLN A 515 -4.74 4.95 -29.61
CA GLN A 515 -5.21 5.51 -30.89
C GLN A 515 -6.05 4.51 -31.73
N ASN A 516 -6.64 3.52 -31.07
CA ASN A 516 -7.48 2.52 -31.70
C ASN A 516 -8.90 3.09 -31.91
N PRO A 517 -9.71 2.51 -32.81
CA PRO A 517 -11.04 3.03 -33.14
C PRO A 517 -12.01 3.13 -31.96
N TYR A 518 -11.77 2.37 -30.91
CA TYR A 518 -12.56 2.36 -29.68
C TYR A 518 -11.78 1.76 -28.51
N THR A 519 -12.21 2.07 -27.29
CA THR A 519 -11.71 1.45 -26.08
C THR A 519 -12.24 0.03 -25.93
N ILE A 520 -11.39 -0.91 -25.53
CA ILE A 520 -11.77 -2.27 -25.13
C ILE A 520 -11.54 -2.46 -23.64
N ALA A 521 -12.29 -3.41 -23.02
CA ALA A 521 -12.03 -3.86 -21.65
C ALA A 521 -11.53 -5.31 -21.67
N LEU A 522 -10.35 -5.54 -21.11
CA LEU A 522 -9.86 -6.86 -20.76
C LEU A 522 -10.45 -7.22 -19.40
N ILE A 523 -11.25 -8.26 -19.33
CA ILE A 523 -12.02 -8.63 -18.13
C ILE A 523 -11.64 -10.02 -17.67
N VAL A 524 -11.22 -10.12 -16.41
CA VAL A 524 -11.14 -11.39 -15.69
C VAL A 524 -12.50 -11.63 -15.01
N PRO A 525 -13.23 -12.68 -15.42
CA PRO A 525 -14.55 -12.97 -14.87
C PRO A 525 -14.44 -13.65 -13.50
N ASN A 526 -15.38 -13.35 -12.60
CA ASN A 526 -15.60 -14.17 -11.40
C ASN A 526 -16.42 -15.41 -11.77
N LYS A 527 -15.71 -16.47 -12.18
CA LYS A 527 -16.32 -17.68 -12.71
C LYS A 527 -17.28 -18.35 -11.74
N ASP A 528 -16.96 -18.39 -10.45
CA ASP A 528 -17.82 -19.00 -9.43
C ASP A 528 -19.15 -18.26 -9.29
N THR A 529 -19.11 -16.94 -9.19
CA THR A 529 -20.30 -16.11 -9.08
C THR A 529 -21.16 -16.17 -10.35
N LEU A 530 -20.53 -16.23 -11.52
CA LEU A 530 -21.24 -16.36 -12.80
C LEU A 530 -21.92 -17.75 -12.94
N ARG A 531 -21.24 -18.82 -12.54
CA ARG A 531 -21.84 -20.18 -12.51
C ARG A 531 -23.02 -20.25 -11.56
N ASP A 532 -22.93 -19.63 -10.39
CA ASP A 532 -24.05 -19.56 -9.45
C ASP A 532 -25.21 -18.73 -9.99
N TYR A 533 -24.93 -17.67 -10.74
CA TYR A 533 -25.95 -16.90 -11.46
C TYR A 533 -26.68 -17.78 -12.50
N CYS A 534 -25.95 -18.55 -13.32
CA CYS A 534 -26.56 -19.49 -14.28
C CYS A 534 -27.49 -20.51 -13.59
N LYS A 535 -27.04 -21.10 -12.48
CA LYS A 535 -27.86 -22.05 -11.70
C LYS A 535 -29.14 -21.39 -11.18
N GLN A 536 -29.08 -20.16 -10.71
CA GLN A 536 -30.23 -19.38 -10.24
C GLN A 536 -31.24 -19.12 -11.39
N GLN A 537 -30.76 -19.00 -12.63
CA GLN A 537 -31.58 -18.85 -13.82
C GLN A 537 -32.04 -20.20 -14.42
N GLY A 538 -31.65 -21.33 -13.82
CA GLY A 538 -32.01 -22.67 -14.32
C GLY A 538 -31.26 -23.09 -15.58
N VAL A 539 -30.07 -22.47 -15.86
CA VAL A 539 -29.27 -22.75 -17.05
C VAL A 539 -27.98 -23.47 -16.64
N ASP A 540 -27.60 -24.53 -17.33
CA ASP A 540 -26.32 -25.21 -17.11
C ASP A 540 -25.17 -24.30 -17.60
N PRO A 541 -24.24 -23.89 -16.73
CA PRO A 541 -23.14 -23.01 -17.09
C PRO A 541 -22.17 -23.58 -18.14
N ASN A 542 -22.12 -24.92 -18.31
CA ASN A 542 -21.21 -25.57 -19.25
C ASN A 542 -21.77 -25.66 -20.68
N THR A 543 -23.00 -25.23 -20.88
CA THR A 543 -23.64 -25.19 -22.21
C THR A 543 -23.38 -23.87 -22.92
N GLU A 544 -23.52 -23.83 -24.26
CA GLU A 544 -23.43 -22.59 -25.02
C GLU A 544 -24.41 -21.52 -24.49
N ALA A 545 -25.61 -21.93 -24.10
CA ALA A 545 -26.60 -21.02 -23.48
C ALA A 545 -26.10 -20.44 -22.15
N GLY A 546 -25.43 -21.26 -21.33
CA GLY A 546 -24.82 -20.81 -20.08
C GLY A 546 -23.68 -19.84 -20.32
N GLN A 547 -22.79 -20.13 -21.28
CA GLN A 547 -21.68 -19.23 -21.65
C GLN A 547 -22.19 -17.87 -22.13
N ARG A 548 -23.22 -17.87 -23.01
CA ARG A 548 -23.86 -16.63 -23.49
C ARG A 548 -24.48 -15.85 -22.33
N LEU A 549 -25.20 -16.51 -21.43
CA LEU A 549 -25.82 -15.89 -20.27
C LEU A 549 -24.77 -15.25 -19.34
N MET A 550 -23.63 -15.91 -19.13
CA MET A 550 -22.51 -15.36 -18.34
C MET A 550 -21.90 -14.13 -19.01
N LEU A 551 -21.69 -14.17 -20.32
CA LEU A 551 -21.16 -13.02 -21.08
C LEU A 551 -22.13 -11.84 -21.09
N ASP A 552 -23.44 -12.10 -21.30
CA ASP A 552 -24.48 -11.08 -21.25
C ASP A 552 -24.53 -10.42 -19.85
N LYS A 553 -24.30 -11.21 -18.80
CA LYS A 553 -24.24 -10.67 -17.45
C LYS A 553 -23.05 -9.75 -17.25
N ILE A 554 -21.85 -10.11 -17.72
CA ILE A 554 -20.66 -9.24 -17.70
C ILE A 554 -20.93 -7.96 -18.50
N GLN A 555 -21.51 -8.08 -19.70
CA GLN A 555 -21.84 -6.92 -20.54
C GLN A 555 -22.82 -5.97 -19.83
N ALA A 556 -23.82 -6.51 -19.14
CA ALA A 556 -24.78 -5.71 -18.38
C ALA A 556 -24.12 -4.90 -17.24
N GLU A 557 -23.08 -5.44 -16.61
CA GLU A 557 -22.31 -4.70 -15.60
C GLU A 557 -21.56 -3.50 -16.21
N VAL A 558 -20.99 -3.67 -17.40
CA VAL A 558 -20.34 -2.58 -18.15
C VAL A 558 -21.38 -1.57 -18.66
N ASP A 559 -22.53 -2.05 -19.17
CA ASP A 559 -23.59 -1.19 -19.70
C ASP A 559 -24.28 -0.37 -18.60
N ALA A 560 -24.15 -0.76 -17.34
CA ALA A 560 -24.61 0.05 -16.21
C ALA A 560 -24.00 1.45 -16.18
N TYR A 561 -22.84 1.68 -16.80
CA TYR A 561 -22.16 2.98 -16.90
C TYR A 561 -22.50 3.75 -18.18
N LYS A 562 -23.14 3.10 -19.17
CA LYS A 562 -23.55 3.73 -20.44
C LYS A 562 -24.84 4.55 -20.28
N PRO A 563 -25.18 5.42 -21.24
CA PRO A 563 -26.45 6.16 -21.22
C PRO A 563 -27.67 5.26 -20.94
N GLY A 564 -28.48 5.64 -19.96
CA GLY A 564 -29.63 4.85 -19.50
C GLY A 564 -29.33 3.80 -18.42
N GLY A 565 -28.07 3.55 -18.11
CA GLY A 565 -27.65 2.64 -17.05
C GLY A 565 -27.67 3.30 -15.66
N LYS A 566 -27.55 2.47 -14.62
CA LYS A 566 -27.60 2.86 -13.20
C LYS A 566 -26.51 3.89 -12.80
N HIS A 567 -25.36 3.84 -13.47
CA HIS A 567 -24.19 4.68 -13.23
C HIS A 567 -23.91 5.63 -14.42
N ALA A 568 -24.92 5.91 -15.25
CA ALA A 568 -24.78 6.83 -16.38
C ALA A 568 -24.24 8.20 -15.95
N GLY A 569 -23.30 8.75 -16.71
CA GLY A 569 -22.72 10.07 -16.47
C GLY A 569 -21.60 10.11 -15.41
N VAL A 570 -21.22 8.97 -14.81
CA VAL A 570 -20.04 8.89 -13.92
C VAL A 570 -18.76 9.07 -14.72
N PHE A 571 -18.70 8.52 -15.93
CA PHE A 571 -17.60 8.66 -16.87
C PHE A 571 -18.11 9.21 -18.23
N PRO A 572 -17.27 9.97 -18.97
CA PRO A 572 -17.59 10.34 -20.33
C PRO A 572 -17.83 9.10 -21.21
N GLU A 573 -18.85 9.15 -22.06
CA GLU A 573 -19.21 8.01 -22.91
C GLU A 573 -18.08 7.57 -23.85
N ALA A 574 -17.26 8.51 -24.31
CA ALA A 574 -16.11 8.25 -25.17
C ALA A 574 -15.05 7.35 -24.52
N TRP A 575 -14.97 7.33 -23.19
CA TRP A 575 -14.00 6.51 -22.43
C TRP A 575 -14.48 5.08 -22.20
N LEU A 576 -15.80 4.84 -22.31
CA LEU A 576 -16.40 3.54 -22.01
C LEU A 576 -16.06 2.50 -23.08
N PRO A 577 -15.81 1.25 -22.68
CA PRO A 577 -15.45 0.20 -23.63
C PRO A 577 -16.60 -0.16 -24.56
N LYS A 578 -16.27 -0.32 -25.86
CA LYS A 578 -17.20 -0.73 -26.91
C LYS A 578 -17.10 -2.21 -27.26
N ALA A 579 -16.07 -2.90 -26.76
CA ALA A 579 -15.89 -4.33 -26.88
C ALA A 579 -15.23 -4.90 -25.62
N LEU A 580 -15.51 -6.16 -25.34
CA LEU A 580 -14.97 -6.91 -24.20
C LEU A 580 -14.04 -8.01 -24.70
N ALA A 581 -12.86 -8.11 -24.11
CA ALA A 581 -11.95 -9.24 -24.21
C ALA A 581 -11.96 -9.99 -22.88
N VAL A 582 -12.78 -11.03 -22.76
CA VAL A 582 -12.82 -11.86 -21.54
C VAL A 582 -11.60 -12.74 -21.50
N LEU A 583 -10.90 -12.76 -20.37
CA LEU A 583 -9.62 -13.43 -20.19
C LEU A 583 -9.79 -14.79 -19.49
N PRO A 584 -9.01 -15.82 -19.89
CA PRO A 584 -9.13 -17.15 -19.31
C PRO A 584 -8.52 -17.26 -17.91
N GLU A 585 -7.59 -16.36 -17.58
CA GLU A 585 -6.82 -16.38 -16.34
C GLU A 585 -6.71 -14.98 -15.71
N ALA A 586 -6.51 -14.96 -14.39
CA ALA A 586 -6.35 -13.74 -13.60
C ALA A 586 -4.92 -13.16 -13.70
N PHE A 587 -4.78 -11.86 -13.40
CA PHE A 587 -3.49 -11.23 -13.19
C PHE A 587 -2.98 -11.61 -11.80
N THR A 588 -1.85 -12.30 -11.75
CA THR A 588 -1.27 -12.84 -10.52
C THR A 588 0.21 -12.49 -10.40
N GLU A 589 0.79 -12.69 -9.21
CA GLU A 589 2.25 -12.61 -9.03
C GLU A 589 2.97 -13.73 -9.78
N GLN A 590 2.35 -14.93 -9.88
CA GLN A 590 2.95 -16.09 -10.55
C GLN A 590 3.13 -15.89 -12.06
N ASN A 591 2.19 -15.20 -12.72
CA ASN A 591 2.33 -14.85 -14.13
C ASN A 591 2.96 -13.46 -14.36
N HIS A 592 3.48 -12.84 -13.28
CA HIS A 592 4.17 -11.55 -13.28
C HIS A 592 3.33 -10.36 -13.81
N LEU A 593 2.02 -10.51 -13.88
CA LEU A 593 1.09 -9.47 -14.34
C LEU A 593 0.70 -8.48 -13.23
N VAL A 594 0.95 -8.84 -11.96
CA VAL A 594 0.94 -7.91 -10.83
C VAL A 594 2.30 -7.86 -10.16
N ASN A 595 2.59 -6.75 -9.51
CA ASN A 595 3.83 -6.56 -8.77
C ASN A 595 3.70 -7.03 -7.31
N SER A 596 4.80 -6.97 -6.54
CA SER A 596 4.85 -7.36 -5.11
C SER A 596 3.88 -6.58 -4.21
N THR A 597 3.35 -5.44 -4.66
CA THR A 597 2.33 -4.66 -3.96
C THR A 597 0.90 -4.95 -4.47
N MET A 598 0.72 -6.03 -5.23
CA MET A 598 -0.55 -6.45 -5.86
C MET A 598 -1.11 -5.44 -6.87
N LYS A 599 -0.28 -4.53 -7.39
CA LYS A 599 -0.68 -3.62 -8.47
C LYS A 599 -0.47 -4.27 -9.83
N VAL A 600 -1.45 -4.12 -10.70
CA VAL A 600 -1.37 -4.61 -12.08
C VAL A 600 -0.31 -3.84 -12.85
N VAL A 601 0.56 -4.56 -13.56
CA VAL A 601 1.60 -4.00 -14.42
C VAL A 601 1.06 -3.95 -15.85
N ARG A 602 0.37 -2.84 -16.19
CA ARG A 602 -0.36 -2.66 -17.44
C ARG A 602 0.42 -3.10 -18.68
N GLY A 603 1.66 -2.62 -18.86
CA GLY A 603 2.47 -2.97 -20.02
C GLY A 603 2.79 -4.46 -20.13
N LYS A 604 2.93 -5.18 -19.01
CA LYS A 604 3.09 -6.64 -19.02
C LYS A 604 1.79 -7.33 -19.42
N VAL A 605 0.65 -6.87 -18.91
CA VAL A 605 -0.67 -7.41 -19.31
C VAL A 605 -0.92 -7.20 -20.78
N GLU A 606 -0.62 -6.01 -21.31
CA GLU A 606 -0.76 -5.70 -22.75
C GLU A 606 0.13 -6.59 -23.61
N THR A 607 1.37 -6.84 -23.19
CA THR A 607 2.27 -7.76 -23.90
C THR A 607 1.81 -9.21 -23.81
N TYR A 608 1.43 -9.64 -22.61
CA TYR A 608 1.01 -11.03 -22.35
C TYR A 608 -0.27 -11.41 -23.11
N PHE A 609 -1.24 -10.48 -23.17
CA PHE A 609 -2.51 -10.68 -23.87
C PHE A 609 -2.59 -9.95 -25.22
N ALA A 610 -1.45 -9.68 -25.87
CA ALA A 610 -1.42 -8.95 -27.14
C ALA A 610 -2.36 -9.58 -28.19
N ASP A 611 -2.32 -10.91 -28.35
CA ASP A 611 -3.19 -11.63 -29.28
C ASP A 611 -4.70 -11.48 -28.96
N ARG A 612 -5.05 -11.29 -27.68
CA ARG A 612 -6.43 -11.05 -27.26
C ARG A 612 -6.85 -9.62 -27.54
N ILE A 613 -5.95 -8.68 -27.32
CA ILE A 613 -6.14 -7.26 -27.62
C ILE A 613 -6.36 -7.07 -29.13
N ASP A 614 -5.45 -7.60 -29.95
CA ASP A 614 -5.53 -7.50 -31.40
C ASP A 614 -6.81 -8.13 -31.95
N TYR A 615 -7.18 -9.30 -31.42
CA TYR A 615 -8.43 -9.97 -31.80
C TYR A 615 -9.66 -9.14 -31.47
N ALA A 616 -9.70 -8.46 -30.30
CA ALA A 616 -10.83 -7.63 -29.90
C ALA A 616 -11.08 -6.42 -30.82
N TYR A 617 -10.10 -6.00 -31.61
CA TYR A 617 -10.24 -4.97 -32.62
C TYR A 617 -10.68 -5.50 -33.99
N THR A 618 -10.77 -6.81 -34.18
CA THR A 618 -11.34 -7.41 -35.41
C THR A 618 -12.88 -7.35 -35.38
N GLN A 619 -13.50 -7.51 -36.54
CA GLN A 619 -14.96 -7.56 -36.65
C GLN A 619 -15.56 -8.73 -35.86
N GLU A 620 -14.93 -9.91 -35.87
CA GLU A 620 -15.34 -11.08 -35.11
C GLU A 620 -15.11 -10.85 -33.60
N GLY A 621 -13.93 -10.40 -33.21
CA GLY A 621 -13.55 -10.20 -31.82
C GLY A 621 -14.33 -9.10 -31.09
N LYS A 622 -14.89 -8.13 -31.84
CA LYS A 622 -15.78 -7.10 -31.30
C LYS A 622 -17.13 -7.68 -30.82
N ALA A 623 -17.57 -8.80 -31.38
CA ALA A 623 -18.80 -9.44 -30.95
C ALA A 623 -18.65 -10.02 -29.54
N LEU A 624 -19.62 -9.78 -28.65
CA LEU A 624 -19.56 -10.26 -27.27
C LEU A 624 -19.42 -11.80 -27.22
N HIS A 625 -20.20 -12.51 -27.98
CA HIS A 625 -20.23 -13.97 -27.99
C HIS A 625 -19.26 -14.59 -29.02
N ASN A 626 -18.07 -13.96 -29.18
CA ASN A 626 -17.02 -14.53 -30.02
C ASN A 626 -16.42 -15.81 -29.41
N PRO A 627 -15.82 -16.70 -30.20
CA PRO A 627 -15.30 -17.99 -29.72
C PRO A 627 -14.36 -17.86 -28.53
N LYS A 628 -13.44 -16.88 -28.56
CA LYS A 628 -12.47 -16.68 -27.48
C LYS A 628 -13.09 -16.20 -26.16
N ASN A 629 -14.15 -15.38 -26.20
CA ASN A 629 -14.89 -14.98 -25.00
C ASN A 629 -15.71 -16.14 -24.44
N MET A 630 -16.35 -16.91 -25.32
CA MET A 630 -17.14 -18.11 -24.95
C MET A 630 -16.26 -19.15 -24.23
N GLU A 631 -15.05 -19.40 -24.72
CA GLU A 631 -14.08 -20.28 -24.08
C GLU A 631 -13.60 -19.72 -22.74
N ALA A 632 -13.27 -18.44 -22.66
CA ALA A 632 -12.66 -17.82 -21.48
C ALA A 632 -13.59 -17.75 -20.27
N VAL A 633 -14.92 -17.73 -20.46
CA VAL A 633 -15.89 -17.63 -19.38
C VAL A 633 -16.14 -18.99 -18.67
N LEU A 634 -15.71 -20.12 -19.25
CA LEU A 634 -15.69 -21.45 -18.64
C LEU A 634 -14.54 -21.60 -17.63
#